data_26807fbc66305a3682027c174b7e561e
#
_entry.id   26807fbc66305a3682027c174b7e561e
#
_cell.length_a   1.000
_cell.length_b   1.000
_cell.length_c   1.000
_cell.angle_alpha   90.00
_cell.angle_beta   90.00
_cell.angle_gamma   90.00
#
_symmetry.space_group_name_H-M   'P 1'
#
loop_
_entity.id
_entity.type
_entity.pdbx_description
1 polymer ?
#
loop_
_entity_poly.entity_id
_entity_poly.type
_entity_poly.pdbx_seq_one_letter_code
_entity_poly.pdbx_strand_id
1 'polypeptide(L)' 'MKQNKAAQAHVENLKRELEDVRRASLVATRRGDFMRVARLNSQAQGLSKALDDAEGIISIDLF' A
#
# COMPACT_ATOMS: atom_id res chain seq x y z
N MET A 1 8.29 19.11 18.92
CA MET A 1 8.43 18.27 17.74
C MET A 1 7.12 18.17 16.98
N LYS A 2 7.20 18.37 15.71
CA LYS A 2 6.00 18.35 14.88
C LYS A 2 5.82 16.98 14.24
N GLN A 3 4.70 16.37 14.48
CA GLN A 3 4.31 15.21 13.70
C GLN A 3 3.66 15.68 12.41
N ASN A 4 4.07 15.10 11.32
CA ASN A 4 3.47 15.40 10.04
C ASN A 4 2.19 14.58 9.89
N LYS A 5 1.07 15.17 10.30
CA LYS A 5 -0.23 14.48 10.24
C LYS A 5 -0.63 14.14 8.82
N ALA A 6 -0.28 14.99 7.86
CA ALA A 6 -0.58 14.71 6.47
C ALA A 6 0.18 13.48 5.97
N ALA A 7 1.46 13.35 6.33
CA ALA A 7 2.25 12.18 5.96
C ALA A 7 1.72 10.92 6.64
N GLN A 8 1.32 11.01 7.91
CA GLN A 8 0.73 9.87 8.62
C GLN A 8 -0.59 9.45 7.99
N ALA A 9 -1.44 10.40 7.64
CA ALA A 9 -2.70 10.10 6.96
C ALA A 9 -2.45 9.44 5.61
N HIS A 10 -1.44 9.90 4.88
CA HIS A 10 -1.07 9.31 3.60
C HIS A 10 -0.62 7.86 3.77
N VAL A 11 0.20 7.58 4.78
CA VAL A 11 0.64 6.21 5.10
C VAL A 11 -0.56 5.33 5.42
N GLU A 12 -1.49 5.80 6.25
CA GLU A 12 -2.67 5.03 6.60
C GLU A 12 -3.55 4.73 5.38
N ASN A 13 -3.68 5.70 4.48
CA ASN A 13 -4.43 5.51 3.23
C ASN A 13 -3.77 4.46 2.35
N LEU A 14 -2.44 4.51 2.22
CA LEU A 14 -1.69 3.53 1.43
C LEU A 14 -1.83 2.12 2.02
N LYS A 15 -1.77 1.99 3.34
CA LYS A 15 -1.95 0.70 4.01
C LYS A 15 -3.33 0.13 3.72
N ARG A 16 -4.36 0.97 3.77
CA ARG A 16 -5.74 0.55 3.52
C ARG A 16 -5.91 0.10 2.07
N GLU A 17 -5.38 0.88 1.13
CA GLU A 17 -5.45 0.52 -0.28
C GLU A 17 -4.72 -0.79 -0.56
N LEU A 18 -3.54 -0.99 0.04
CA LEU A 18 -2.78 -2.21 -0.12
C LEU A 18 -3.57 -3.42 0.41
N GLU A 19 -4.21 -3.26 1.55
CA GLU A 19 -5.04 -4.31 2.12
C GLU A 19 -6.21 -4.66 1.21
N ASP A 20 -6.87 -3.63 0.66
CA ASP A 20 -8.00 -3.84 -0.27
C ASP A 20 -7.54 -4.57 -1.53
N VAL A 21 -6.38 -4.20 -2.08
CA VAL A 21 -5.82 -4.86 -3.25
C VAL A 21 -5.49 -6.32 -2.95
N ARG A 22 -4.93 -6.61 -1.78
CA ARG A 22 -4.62 -7.97 -1.37
C ARG A 22 -5.88 -8.83 -1.25
N ARG A 23 -6.95 -8.28 -0.68
CA ARG A 23 -8.24 -8.98 -0.60
C ARG A 23 -8.80 -9.25 -1.98
N ALA A 24 -8.75 -8.26 -2.86
CA ALA A 24 -9.23 -8.43 -4.23
C ALA A 24 -8.43 -9.50 -4.97
N SER A 25 -7.12 -9.57 -4.73
CA SER A 25 -6.25 -10.58 -5.31
C SER A 25 -6.65 -11.99 -4.85
N LEU A 26 -6.98 -12.16 -3.57
CA LEU A 26 -7.44 -13.43 -3.06
C LEU A 26 -8.74 -13.88 -3.72
N VAL A 27 -9.68 -12.96 -3.89
CA VAL A 27 -10.96 -13.25 -4.55
C VAL A 27 -10.71 -13.65 -6.00
N ALA A 28 -9.87 -12.90 -6.71
CA ALA A 28 -9.54 -13.20 -8.11
C ALA A 28 -8.85 -14.56 -8.23
N THR A 29 -7.97 -14.90 -7.29
CA THR A 29 -7.32 -16.21 -7.27
C THR A 29 -8.32 -17.34 -7.12
N ARG A 30 -9.29 -17.19 -6.22
CA ARG A 30 -10.35 -18.19 -6.01
C ARG A 30 -11.20 -18.40 -7.25
N ARG A 31 -11.37 -17.34 -8.05
CA ARG A 31 -12.15 -17.39 -9.29
C ARG A 31 -11.33 -17.90 -10.48
N GLY A 32 -10.03 -18.06 -10.31
CA GLY A 32 -9.14 -18.43 -11.39
C GLY A 32 -8.87 -17.33 -12.39
N ASP A 33 -9.13 -16.06 -12.01
CA ASP A 33 -8.92 -14.91 -12.87
C ASP A 33 -7.46 -14.44 -12.74
N PHE A 34 -6.57 -15.17 -13.39
CA PHE A 34 -5.12 -14.96 -13.22
C PHE A 34 -4.64 -13.65 -13.82
N MET A 35 -5.28 -13.14 -14.88
CA MET A 35 -4.93 -11.84 -15.44
C MET A 35 -5.20 -10.74 -14.43
N ARG A 36 -6.32 -10.83 -13.73
CA ARG A 36 -6.67 -9.86 -12.70
C ARG A 36 -5.71 -9.96 -11.51
N VAL A 37 -5.33 -11.18 -11.13
CA VAL A 37 -4.33 -11.41 -10.07
C VAL A 37 -3.01 -10.73 -10.42
N ALA A 38 -2.53 -10.91 -11.64
CA ALA A 38 -1.28 -10.28 -12.08
C ALA A 38 -1.37 -8.76 -12.01
N ARG A 39 -2.49 -8.20 -12.44
CA ARG A 39 -2.71 -6.75 -12.41
C ARG A 39 -2.75 -6.22 -10.98
N LEU A 40 -3.46 -6.92 -10.09
CA LEU A 40 -3.56 -6.55 -8.69
C LEU A 40 -2.21 -6.68 -7.98
N ASN A 41 -1.43 -7.70 -8.31
CA ASN A 41 -0.10 -7.87 -7.74
C ASN A 41 0.83 -6.71 -8.13
N SER A 42 0.76 -6.27 -9.39
CA SER A 42 1.54 -5.10 -9.84
C SER A 42 1.13 -3.85 -9.07
N GLN A 43 -0.17 -3.66 -8.87
CA GLN A 43 -0.69 -2.55 -8.09
C GLN A 43 -0.21 -2.62 -6.64
N ALA A 44 -0.23 -3.81 -6.04
CA ALA A 44 0.25 -4.00 -4.68
C ALA A 44 1.74 -3.68 -4.54
N GLN A 45 2.54 -4.03 -5.53
CA GLN A 45 3.97 -3.69 -5.51
C GLN A 45 4.19 -2.18 -5.55
N GLY A 46 3.42 -1.47 -6.38
CA GLY A 46 3.50 -0.01 -6.43
C GLY A 46 3.09 0.63 -5.12
N LEU A 47 2.02 0.15 -4.51
CA LEU A 47 1.56 0.65 -3.21
C LEU A 47 2.56 0.36 -2.10
N SER A 48 3.15 -0.83 -2.11
CA SER A 48 4.16 -1.22 -1.13
C SER A 48 5.40 -0.32 -1.21
N LYS A 49 5.84 -0.02 -2.42
CA LYS A 49 6.97 0.89 -2.62
C LYS A 49 6.64 2.30 -2.14
N ALA A 50 5.46 2.80 -2.50
CA ALA A 50 5.01 4.12 -2.07
C ALA A 50 4.92 4.19 -0.54
N LEU A 51 4.46 3.11 0.09
CA LEU A 51 4.35 3.03 1.54
C LEU A 51 5.74 3.06 2.19
N ASP A 52 6.70 2.29 1.67
CA ASP A 52 8.06 2.28 2.19
C ASP A 52 8.70 3.67 2.08
N ASP A 53 8.50 4.33 0.95
CA ASP A 53 9.03 5.69 0.76
C ASP A 53 8.41 6.67 1.74
N ALA A 54 7.10 6.59 1.95
CA ALA A 54 6.39 7.48 2.88
C ALA A 54 6.81 7.22 4.33
N GLU A 55 6.97 5.96 4.70
CA GLU A 55 7.44 5.61 6.05
C GLU A 55 8.89 6.03 6.27
N GLY A 56 9.71 5.96 5.23
CA GLY A 56 11.07 6.46 5.28
C GLY A 56 11.14 7.94 5.57
N ILE A 57 10.27 8.73 4.95
CA ILE A 57 10.19 10.17 5.20
C ILE A 57 9.80 10.45 6.65
N ILE A 58 8.82 9.71 7.18
CA ILE A 58 8.40 9.87 8.57
C ILE A 58 9.53 9.52 9.52
N SER A 59 10.27 8.46 9.24
CA SER A 59 11.42 8.06 10.06
C SER A 59 12.49 9.12 10.09
N ILE A 60 12.75 9.77 8.96
CA ILE A 60 13.72 10.86 8.86
C ILE A 60 13.28 12.04 9.75
N ASP A 61 11.99 12.34 9.73
CA ASP A 61 11.46 13.45 10.54
C ASP A 61 11.59 13.19 12.05
N LEU A 62 11.67 11.93 12.45
CA LEU A 62 11.82 11.58 13.86
C LEU A 62 13.25 11.78 14.38
N PHE A 63 14.21 11.92 13.51
CA PHE A 63 15.59 12.20 13.88
C PHE A 63 15.86 13.68 13.83
#